data_6754e61f6ef2ebabda9e1b1408dd6523
#
_entry.id   6754e61f6ef2ebabda9e1b1408dd6523
#
_cell.length_a   1.000
_cell.length_b   1.000
_cell.length_c   1.000
_cell.angle_alpha   90.00
_cell.angle_beta   90.00
_cell.angle_gamma   90.00
#
_symmetry.space_group_name_H-M   'P 1'
#
loop_
_entity.id
_entity.type
_entity.pdbx_description
1 polymer ?
#
loop_
_entity_poly.entity_id
_entity_poly.type
_entity_poly.pdbx_seq_one_letter_code
_entity_poly.pdbx_strand_id
1 'polypeptide(L)'
;MKNIRNFCIIAHIDHGKSTLADRLLEYTKTIQVTEGQMLDNMDLERERGITIKSHAIQMEYNRGGETYRLNLIDTPGHVDFSYEVSRSIAACEGCLLVVDSTQGVQAQTISNLYMAIEHNLEIIPVLNKCDMPNSMPEEVEDEIIDLLGCKREEIIRASGKTGMGVEDILNAVVDHIPAPVGDESAPLQALIFDSVFNPFRGIIAYFKIVNGSIKQGDDVLFVNTQKRYNADEIGVLKMDLSPRKILHCGDVGYIVSGIKTATEVKVGDTITHTERPCDKAIDGFEEVKPMVFAGVYPIETEDFEQLRASLEKLQLNDASLTFQPESSVALGFGFRCGFLGLLHMEIVQERLDREFNMNVITTVPNVSYHIFDKHGEMKEVHNPAGMPEATEIDHIEEPYIRASIITRTDYIGNIMTLCLGKRGELIKQEYVSG
;
A
#
# COMPACT_ATOMS: atom_id res chain seq x y z
N MET A 1 -9.11 13.32 20.69
CA MET A 1 -7.93 12.43 20.51
C MET A 1 -7.88 11.26 21.51
N LYS A 2 -8.14 11.45 22.81
CA LYS A 2 -7.95 10.38 23.84
C LYS A 2 -8.60 9.02 23.48
N ASN A 3 -9.77 9.04 22.87
CA ASN A 3 -10.56 7.85 22.55
C ASN A 3 -10.41 7.41 21.08
N ILE A 4 -9.35 7.83 20.39
CA ILE A 4 -9.04 7.41 19.03
C ILE A 4 -7.92 6.37 19.07
N ARG A 5 -8.04 5.31 18.27
CA ARG A 5 -6.98 4.33 18.01
C ARG A 5 -6.86 4.11 16.51
N ASN A 6 -5.70 4.43 15.96
CA ASN A 6 -5.39 4.22 14.54
C ASN A 6 -4.43 3.04 14.42
N PHE A 7 -4.85 2.00 13.74
CA PHE A 7 -4.06 0.80 13.60
C PHE A 7 -4.21 0.14 12.24
N CYS A 8 -3.24 -0.63 11.87
CA CYS A 8 -3.24 -1.45 10.67
C CYS A 8 -3.03 -2.93 11.02
N ILE A 9 -3.25 -3.78 10.04
CA ILE A 9 -2.96 -5.21 10.13
C ILE A 9 -1.81 -5.50 9.18
N ILE A 10 -0.74 -6.09 9.69
CA ILE A 10 0.39 -6.58 8.91
C ILE A 10 0.47 -8.09 9.01
N ALA A 11 0.62 -8.75 7.87
CA ALA A 11 0.66 -10.21 7.77
C ALA A 11 1.37 -10.64 6.49
N HIS A 12 1.85 -11.88 6.49
CA HIS A 12 2.24 -12.54 5.26
C HIS A 12 1.01 -12.89 4.41
N ILE A 13 1.18 -13.14 3.12
CA ILE A 13 0.10 -13.59 2.22
C ILE A 13 -0.56 -14.84 2.80
N ASP A 14 -1.87 -14.94 2.69
CA ASP A 14 -2.69 -16.07 3.16
C ASP A 14 -2.69 -16.33 4.68
N HIS A 15 -2.11 -15.45 5.49
CA HIS A 15 -2.18 -15.57 6.96
C HIS A 15 -3.54 -15.15 7.55
N GLY A 16 -4.50 -14.74 6.71
CA GLY A 16 -5.88 -14.47 7.11
C GLY A 16 -6.12 -13.02 7.53
N LYS A 17 -5.36 -12.07 7.02
CA LYS A 17 -5.49 -10.63 7.31
C LYS A 17 -6.90 -10.11 7.05
N SER A 18 -7.41 -10.27 5.83
CA SER A 18 -8.72 -9.74 5.41
C SER A 18 -9.87 -10.40 6.16
N THR A 19 -9.80 -11.72 6.37
CA THR A 19 -10.82 -12.47 7.13
C THR A 19 -10.87 -12.02 8.60
N LEU A 20 -9.70 -11.76 9.20
CA LEU A 20 -9.64 -11.25 10.57
C LEU A 20 -10.20 -9.83 10.66
N ALA A 21 -9.86 -8.98 9.70
CA ALA A 21 -10.37 -7.60 9.62
C ALA A 21 -11.91 -7.60 9.52
N ASP A 22 -12.50 -8.46 8.68
CA ASP A 22 -13.95 -8.61 8.58
C ASP A 22 -14.58 -9.01 9.92
N ARG A 23 -13.95 -9.91 10.69
CA ARG A 23 -14.46 -10.29 12.03
C ARG A 23 -14.43 -9.13 13.02
N LEU A 24 -13.40 -8.26 12.97
CA LEU A 24 -13.35 -7.04 13.78
C LEU A 24 -14.51 -6.11 13.44
N LEU A 25 -14.78 -5.92 12.15
CA LEU A 25 -15.88 -5.08 11.66
C LEU A 25 -17.25 -5.63 12.04
N GLU A 26 -17.45 -6.94 11.98
CA GLU A 26 -18.70 -7.60 12.40
C GLU A 26 -18.92 -7.50 13.92
N TYR A 27 -17.88 -7.75 14.70
CA TYR A 27 -17.97 -7.69 16.16
C TYR A 27 -18.34 -6.27 16.64
N THR A 28 -17.80 -5.25 16.01
CA THR A 28 -18.12 -3.85 16.30
C THR A 28 -19.44 -3.38 15.66
N LYS A 29 -20.16 -4.28 14.98
CA LYS A 29 -21.40 -3.99 14.25
C LYS A 29 -21.24 -2.89 13.18
N THR A 30 -20.04 -2.71 12.67
CA THR A 30 -19.74 -1.79 11.57
C THR A 30 -20.29 -2.34 10.25
N ILE A 31 -20.24 -3.67 10.08
CA ILE A 31 -20.84 -4.40 8.97
C ILE A 31 -21.80 -5.46 9.50
N GLN A 32 -22.69 -5.95 8.62
CA GLN A 32 -23.51 -7.14 8.92
C GLN A 32 -22.70 -8.41 8.73
N VAL A 33 -23.09 -9.49 9.40
CA VAL A 33 -22.45 -10.80 9.23
C VAL A 33 -22.56 -11.24 7.78
N THR A 34 -21.42 -11.55 7.18
CA THR A 34 -21.30 -11.93 5.76
C THR A 34 -20.56 -13.24 5.60
N GLU A 35 -20.95 -14.01 4.60
CA GLU A 35 -20.15 -15.11 4.08
C GLU A 35 -19.22 -14.55 3.00
N GLY A 36 -17.94 -14.29 3.34
CA GLY A 36 -16.94 -13.80 2.40
C GLY A 36 -16.07 -12.68 2.95
N GLN A 37 -15.17 -12.20 2.13
CA GLN A 37 -14.24 -11.10 2.43
C GLN A 37 -14.85 -9.79 1.92
N MET A 38 -15.28 -8.91 2.82
CA MET A 38 -15.92 -7.64 2.46
C MET A 38 -14.92 -6.53 2.17
N LEU A 39 -13.75 -6.56 2.79
CA LEU A 39 -12.72 -5.56 2.56
C LEU A 39 -12.06 -5.69 1.19
N ASP A 40 -11.96 -6.91 0.68
CA ASP A 40 -11.43 -7.15 -0.64
C ASP A 40 -12.52 -6.88 -1.69
N ASN A 41 -12.59 -5.64 -2.17
CA ASN A 41 -13.63 -5.17 -3.07
C ASN A 41 -13.44 -5.64 -4.53
N MET A 42 -12.23 -6.03 -4.91
CA MET A 42 -11.94 -6.51 -6.25
C MET A 42 -12.03 -8.03 -6.31
N ASP A 43 -12.61 -8.58 -7.37
CA ASP A 43 -12.63 -10.03 -7.58
C ASP A 43 -11.21 -10.63 -7.58
N LEU A 44 -10.24 -9.90 -8.14
CA LEU A 44 -8.82 -10.26 -8.12
C LEU A 44 -8.22 -10.33 -6.72
N GLU A 45 -8.61 -9.46 -5.80
CA GLU A 45 -8.16 -9.51 -4.41
C GLU A 45 -8.62 -10.80 -3.75
N ARG A 46 -9.89 -11.17 -3.95
CA ARG A 46 -10.48 -12.40 -3.40
C ARG A 46 -9.85 -13.67 -3.98
N GLU A 47 -9.63 -13.71 -5.30
CA GLU A 47 -9.07 -14.88 -5.97
C GLU A 47 -7.60 -15.11 -5.63
N ARG A 48 -6.81 -14.04 -5.50
CA ARG A 48 -5.39 -14.10 -5.18
C ARG A 48 -5.08 -14.13 -3.69
N GLY A 49 -6.09 -13.88 -2.84
CA GLY A 49 -5.93 -13.83 -1.38
C GLY A 49 -5.02 -12.68 -0.90
N ILE A 50 -4.92 -11.60 -1.66
CA ILE A 50 -4.10 -10.43 -1.36
C ILE A 50 -4.92 -9.15 -1.41
N THR A 51 -4.67 -8.23 -0.48
CA THR A 51 -5.18 -6.87 -0.55
C THR A 51 -4.30 -6.05 -1.49
N ILE A 52 -4.90 -5.45 -2.51
CA ILE A 52 -4.21 -4.62 -3.51
C ILE A 52 -4.31 -3.15 -3.12
N LYS A 53 -5.47 -2.73 -2.59
CA LYS A 53 -5.72 -1.35 -2.17
C LYS A 53 -5.94 -1.25 -0.68
N SER A 54 -5.43 -0.16 -0.09
CA SER A 54 -5.70 0.19 1.29
C SER A 54 -7.14 0.67 1.48
N HIS A 55 -7.71 0.34 2.63
CA HIS A 55 -9.01 0.82 3.06
C HIS A 55 -8.90 1.36 4.49
N ALA A 56 -9.60 2.44 4.78
CA ALA A 56 -9.65 3.01 6.12
C ALA A 56 -11.09 3.03 6.62
N ILE A 57 -11.41 2.18 7.57
CA ILE A 57 -12.76 2.06 8.11
C ILE A 57 -12.79 2.41 9.59
N GLN A 58 -13.73 3.29 9.96
CA GLN A 58 -13.97 3.68 11.35
C GLN A 58 -14.96 2.73 12.02
N MET A 59 -14.54 2.15 13.14
CA MET A 59 -15.35 1.34 14.03
C MET A 59 -15.62 2.10 15.33
N GLU A 60 -16.75 1.82 15.97
CA GLU A 60 -17.05 2.26 17.33
C GLU A 60 -17.03 1.05 18.26
N TYR A 61 -16.28 1.16 19.35
CA TYR A 61 -16.12 0.09 20.34
C TYR A 61 -16.28 0.63 21.77
N ASN A 62 -17.14 -0.02 22.53
CA ASN A 62 -17.39 0.36 23.93
C ASN A 62 -16.53 -0.49 24.87
N ARG A 63 -15.74 0.17 25.71
CA ARG A 63 -14.93 -0.49 26.72
C ARG A 63 -14.91 0.34 28.00
N GLY A 64 -15.23 -0.30 29.13
CA GLY A 64 -15.21 0.37 30.44
C GLY A 64 -16.14 1.56 30.55
N GLY A 65 -17.25 1.58 29.80
CA GLY A 65 -18.21 2.71 29.79
C GLY A 65 -17.82 3.87 28.90
N GLU A 66 -16.67 3.82 28.24
CA GLU A 66 -16.22 4.80 27.24
C GLU A 66 -16.38 4.23 25.83
N THR A 67 -16.73 5.10 24.87
CA THR A 67 -16.78 4.77 23.44
C THR A 67 -15.49 5.19 22.78
N TYR A 68 -14.83 4.23 22.11
CA TYR A 68 -13.62 4.43 21.35
C TYR A 68 -13.93 4.42 19.86
N ARG A 69 -13.24 5.29 19.11
CA ARG A 69 -13.21 5.27 17.64
C ARG A 69 -11.94 4.56 17.20
N LEU A 70 -12.12 3.42 16.57
CA LEU A 70 -11.03 2.58 16.07
C LEU A 70 -10.98 2.74 14.55
N ASN A 71 -9.90 3.31 14.04
CA ASN A 71 -9.66 3.45 12.60
C ASN A 71 -8.76 2.31 12.15
N LEU A 72 -9.33 1.35 11.44
CA LEU A 72 -8.60 0.27 10.80
C LEU A 72 -8.15 0.73 9.42
N ILE A 73 -6.84 0.73 9.19
CA ILE A 73 -6.23 0.96 7.89
C ILE A 73 -5.72 -0.39 7.38
N ASP A 74 -6.46 -0.98 6.44
CA ASP A 74 -6.04 -2.23 5.81
C ASP A 74 -4.92 -1.94 4.80
N THR A 75 -3.85 -2.72 4.81
CA THR A 75 -2.65 -2.50 4.01
C THR A 75 -2.55 -3.52 2.88
N PRO A 76 -1.98 -3.15 1.72
CA PRO A 76 -1.65 -4.13 0.69
C PRO A 76 -0.77 -5.27 1.25
N GLY A 77 -0.97 -6.49 0.73
CA GLY A 77 -0.32 -7.69 1.25
C GLY A 77 0.96 -8.10 0.53
N HIS A 78 1.41 -7.39 -0.51
CA HIS A 78 2.51 -7.82 -1.35
C HIS A 78 3.65 -6.81 -1.43
N VAL A 79 4.88 -7.31 -1.62
CA VAL A 79 6.11 -6.50 -1.67
C VAL A 79 6.12 -5.44 -2.78
N ASP A 80 5.41 -5.64 -3.89
CA ASP A 80 5.28 -4.66 -4.97
C ASP A 80 4.65 -3.35 -4.48
N PHE A 81 3.85 -3.40 -3.41
CA PHE A 81 3.15 -2.26 -2.81
C PHE A 81 3.81 -1.75 -1.52
N SER A 82 5.10 -1.96 -1.36
CA SER A 82 5.83 -1.61 -0.12
C SER A 82 5.77 -0.13 0.24
N TYR A 83 5.71 0.75 -0.76
CA TYR A 83 5.57 2.19 -0.50
C TYR A 83 4.20 2.54 0.06
N GLU A 84 3.13 2.01 -0.52
CA GLU A 84 1.76 2.19 -0.04
C GLU A 84 1.60 1.62 1.38
N VAL A 85 2.17 0.45 1.63
CA VAL A 85 2.22 -0.14 2.98
C VAL A 85 2.92 0.81 3.95
N SER A 86 4.07 1.35 3.58
CA SER A 86 4.81 2.31 4.41
C SER A 86 3.98 3.55 4.74
N ARG A 87 3.22 4.08 3.77
CA ARG A 87 2.36 5.27 4.01
C ARG A 87 1.16 4.97 4.89
N SER A 88 0.56 3.80 4.72
CA SER A 88 -0.53 3.33 5.60
C SER A 88 -0.04 3.11 7.03
N ILE A 89 1.13 2.51 7.19
CA ILE A 89 1.80 2.34 8.51
C ILE A 89 2.09 3.70 9.16
N ALA A 90 2.58 4.67 8.39
CA ALA A 90 2.86 6.02 8.88
C ALA A 90 1.61 6.76 9.41
N ALA A 91 0.42 6.36 8.97
CA ALA A 91 -0.85 6.91 9.45
C ALA A 91 -1.32 6.30 10.78
N CYS A 92 -0.66 5.26 11.28
CA CYS A 92 -1.06 4.50 12.45
C CYS A 92 -0.16 4.76 13.67
N GLU A 93 -0.69 4.51 14.85
CA GLU A 93 0.05 4.48 16.11
C GLU A 93 0.35 3.03 16.55
N GLY A 94 -0.34 2.05 15.99
CA GLY A 94 -0.10 0.65 16.30
C GLY A 94 -0.48 -0.29 15.16
N CYS A 95 -0.09 -1.55 15.29
CA CYS A 95 -0.44 -2.58 14.33
C CYS A 95 -0.72 -3.92 15.00
N LEU A 96 -1.53 -4.73 14.33
CA LEU A 96 -1.68 -6.15 14.61
C LEU A 96 -0.69 -6.92 13.74
N LEU A 97 0.24 -7.63 14.35
CA LEU A 97 1.13 -8.55 13.64
C LEU A 97 0.48 -9.92 13.62
N VAL A 98 -0.07 -10.31 12.49
CA VAL A 98 -0.82 -11.57 12.32
C VAL A 98 0.08 -12.65 11.76
N VAL A 99 0.19 -13.76 12.50
CA VAL A 99 0.95 -14.94 12.11
C VAL A 99 0.03 -16.15 12.06
N ASP A 100 0.12 -16.91 10.98
CA ASP A 100 -0.63 -18.16 10.80
C ASP A 100 -0.01 -19.26 11.68
N SER A 101 -0.79 -19.82 12.59
CA SER A 101 -0.37 -20.89 13.51
C SER A 101 0.00 -22.22 12.83
N THR A 102 -0.34 -22.36 11.55
CA THR A 102 -0.02 -23.57 10.75
C THR A 102 1.26 -23.42 9.94
N GLN A 103 1.76 -22.18 9.74
CA GLN A 103 2.91 -21.89 8.88
C GLN A 103 4.07 -21.23 9.64
N GLY A 104 3.78 -20.54 10.75
CA GLY A 104 4.77 -19.78 11.51
C GLY A 104 5.15 -18.44 10.86
N VAL A 105 6.23 -17.84 11.38
CA VAL A 105 6.75 -16.55 10.92
C VAL A 105 7.34 -16.69 9.50
N GLN A 106 6.94 -15.78 8.61
CA GLN A 106 7.37 -15.77 7.21
C GLN A 106 8.13 -14.48 6.87
N ALA A 107 8.78 -14.45 5.71
CA ALA A 107 9.64 -13.33 5.31
C ALA A 107 8.92 -11.97 5.28
N GLN A 108 7.68 -11.90 4.77
CA GLN A 108 6.91 -10.66 4.77
C GLN A 108 6.47 -10.23 6.17
N THR A 109 6.26 -11.16 7.10
CA THR A 109 6.02 -10.85 8.50
C THR A 109 7.17 -10.02 9.06
N ILE A 110 8.40 -10.45 8.80
CA ILE A 110 9.61 -9.77 9.29
C ILE A 110 9.81 -8.42 8.59
N SER A 111 9.68 -8.35 7.26
CA SER A 111 9.88 -7.09 6.53
C SER A 111 8.86 -6.03 6.91
N ASN A 112 7.60 -6.41 7.07
CA ASN A 112 6.55 -5.50 7.53
C ASN A 112 6.74 -5.09 9.00
N LEU A 113 7.23 -6.00 9.84
CA LEU A 113 7.58 -5.70 11.23
C LEU A 113 8.67 -4.61 11.30
N TYR A 114 9.71 -4.69 10.47
CA TYR A 114 10.74 -3.65 10.43
C TYR A 114 10.17 -2.29 10.06
N MET A 115 9.28 -2.22 9.06
CA MET A 115 8.60 -0.96 8.74
C MET A 115 7.78 -0.42 9.91
N ALA A 116 7.09 -1.28 10.64
CA ALA A 116 6.33 -0.89 11.83
C ALA A 116 7.25 -0.34 12.94
N ILE A 117 8.40 -0.97 13.16
CA ILE A 117 9.39 -0.52 14.14
C ILE A 117 10.00 0.83 13.73
N GLU A 118 10.33 1.03 12.46
CA GLU A 118 10.86 2.30 11.96
C GLU A 118 9.89 3.47 12.18
N HIS A 119 8.58 3.20 12.16
CA HIS A 119 7.54 4.19 12.44
C HIS A 119 7.12 4.23 13.92
N ASN A 120 7.83 3.54 14.81
CA ASN A 120 7.56 3.47 16.25
C ASN A 120 6.13 3.01 16.59
N LEU A 121 5.57 2.09 15.83
CA LEU A 121 4.25 1.54 16.10
C LEU A 121 4.29 0.60 17.31
N GLU A 122 3.22 0.66 18.12
CA GLU A 122 2.95 -0.40 19.11
C GLU A 122 2.51 -1.67 18.38
N ILE A 123 3.12 -2.80 18.70
CA ILE A 123 2.90 -4.07 18.01
C ILE A 123 2.13 -5.01 18.91
N ILE A 124 0.97 -5.47 18.44
CA ILE A 124 0.15 -6.48 19.09
C ILE A 124 0.27 -7.78 18.30
N PRO A 125 0.95 -8.81 18.82
CA PRO A 125 1.06 -10.10 18.14
C PRO A 125 -0.25 -10.89 18.23
N VAL A 126 -0.71 -11.39 17.08
CA VAL A 126 -1.92 -12.21 16.94
C VAL A 126 -1.56 -13.51 16.24
N LEU A 127 -1.83 -14.62 16.91
CA LEU A 127 -1.69 -15.96 16.36
C LEU A 127 -3.04 -16.40 15.77
N ASN A 128 -3.13 -16.42 14.45
CA ASN A 128 -4.35 -16.70 13.72
C ASN A 128 -4.47 -18.17 13.29
N LYS A 129 -5.68 -18.56 12.89
CA LYS A 129 -6.02 -19.92 12.43
C LYS A 129 -5.82 -20.99 13.51
N CYS A 130 -6.00 -20.65 14.78
CA CYS A 130 -5.89 -21.59 15.90
C CYS A 130 -6.98 -22.67 15.93
N ASP A 131 -8.01 -22.52 15.10
CA ASP A 131 -9.07 -23.52 14.87
C ASP A 131 -8.67 -24.67 13.94
N MET A 132 -7.56 -24.52 13.24
CA MET A 132 -7.10 -25.52 12.25
C MET A 132 -6.51 -26.76 12.94
N PRO A 133 -6.79 -27.98 12.41
CA PRO A 133 -6.27 -29.22 13.00
C PRO A 133 -4.74 -29.35 13.03
N ASN A 134 -4.06 -28.68 12.06
CA ASN A 134 -2.61 -28.64 11.94
C ASN A 134 -1.96 -27.40 12.56
N SER A 135 -2.71 -26.71 13.41
CA SER A 135 -2.18 -25.57 14.16
C SER A 135 -1.10 -26.00 15.16
N MET A 136 -0.02 -25.24 15.25
CA MET A 136 1.12 -25.44 16.15
C MET A 136 1.30 -24.22 17.06
N PRO A 137 0.33 -23.95 17.97
CA PRO A 137 0.32 -22.66 18.66
C PRO A 137 1.54 -22.42 19.53
N GLU A 138 2.00 -23.42 20.29
CA GLU A 138 3.14 -23.25 21.19
C GLU A 138 4.46 -23.01 20.44
N GLU A 139 4.69 -23.73 19.34
CA GLU A 139 5.89 -23.59 18.52
C GLU A 139 5.94 -22.23 17.84
N VAL A 140 4.80 -21.76 17.26
CA VAL A 140 4.74 -20.47 16.59
C VAL A 140 4.76 -19.31 17.60
N GLU A 141 4.21 -19.48 18.79
CA GLU A 141 4.37 -18.50 19.88
C GLU A 141 5.84 -18.34 20.26
N ASP A 142 6.63 -19.42 20.32
CA ASP A 142 8.06 -19.35 20.56
C ASP A 142 8.79 -18.55 19.46
N GLU A 143 8.46 -18.76 18.19
CA GLU A 143 9.00 -17.95 17.08
C GLU A 143 8.65 -16.45 17.23
N ILE A 144 7.42 -16.13 17.64
CA ILE A 144 7.00 -14.73 17.87
C ILE A 144 7.75 -14.13 19.06
N ILE A 145 7.92 -14.87 20.14
CA ILE A 145 8.67 -14.43 21.32
C ILE A 145 10.13 -14.15 20.96
N ASP A 146 10.76 -15.03 20.20
CA ASP A 146 12.14 -14.84 19.73
C ASP A 146 12.26 -13.60 18.83
N LEU A 147 11.25 -13.34 18.00
CA LEU A 147 11.24 -12.21 17.08
C LEU A 147 11.00 -10.86 17.78
N LEU A 148 10.03 -10.80 18.70
CA LEU A 148 9.56 -9.55 19.33
C LEU A 148 10.15 -9.31 20.72
N GLY A 149 10.64 -10.34 21.40
CA GLY A 149 11.02 -10.26 22.81
C GLY A 149 9.82 -10.06 23.76
N CYS A 150 8.60 -10.36 23.30
CA CYS A 150 7.39 -10.23 24.09
C CYS A 150 7.18 -11.43 25.03
N LYS A 151 6.23 -11.32 25.96
CA LYS A 151 5.79 -12.43 26.80
C LYS A 151 4.71 -13.25 26.09
N ARG A 152 4.62 -14.53 26.41
CA ARG A 152 3.61 -15.43 25.83
C ARG A 152 2.18 -14.93 26.08
N GLU A 153 1.92 -14.33 27.23
CA GLU A 153 0.59 -13.80 27.60
C GLU A 153 0.19 -12.58 26.75
N GLU A 154 1.11 -11.95 26.07
CA GLU A 154 0.85 -10.81 25.19
C GLU A 154 0.42 -11.26 23.79
N ILE A 155 0.60 -12.54 23.46
CA ILE A 155 0.20 -13.11 22.16
C ILE A 155 -1.28 -13.55 22.24
N ILE A 156 -2.08 -13.00 21.34
CA ILE A 156 -3.51 -13.30 21.31
C ILE A 156 -3.76 -14.44 20.32
N ARG A 157 -4.29 -15.55 20.82
CA ARG A 157 -4.76 -16.65 19.97
C ARG A 157 -6.11 -16.29 19.36
N ALA A 158 -6.25 -16.44 18.05
CA ALA A 158 -7.42 -16.02 17.31
C ALA A 158 -7.75 -16.97 16.15
N SER A 159 -8.95 -16.82 15.63
CA SER A 159 -9.40 -17.40 14.37
C SER A 159 -10.30 -16.43 13.63
N GLY A 160 -9.87 -15.96 12.49
CA GLY A 160 -10.69 -15.17 11.59
C GLY A 160 -11.91 -15.94 11.07
N LYS A 161 -11.85 -17.27 11.01
CA LYS A 161 -12.97 -18.11 10.58
C LYS A 161 -14.05 -18.24 11.63
N THR A 162 -13.69 -18.49 12.90
CA THR A 162 -14.65 -18.78 13.98
C THR A 162 -15.00 -17.55 14.82
N GLY A 163 -14.22 -16.48 14.75
CA GLY A 163 -14.35 -15.29 15.59
C GLY A 163 -13.68 -15.43 16.96
N MET A 164 -12.96 -16.52 17.21
CA MET A 164 -12.23 -16.73 18.45
C MET A 164 -11.18 -15.63 18.65
N GLY A 165 -11.09 -15.06 19.85
CA GLY A 165 -10.07 -14.06 20.23
C GLY A 165 -10.32 -12.65 19.70
N VAL A 166 -11.38 -12.39 18.94
CA VAL A 166 -11.68 -11.08 18.34
C VAL A 166 -11.91 -10.01 19.41
N GLU A 167 -12.65 -10.31 20.46
CA GLU A 167 -12.84 -9.40 21.59
C GLU A 167 -11.52 -9.06 22.28
N ASP A 168 -10.65 -10.04 22.50
CA ASP A 168 -9.34 -9.85 23.11
C ASP A 168 -8.45 -8.94 22.25
N ILE A 169 -8.53 -9.06 20.92
CA ILE A 169 -7.82 -8.17 19.98
C ILE A 169 -8.33 -6.74 20.13
N LEU A 170 -9.64 -6.52 20.13
CA LEU A 170 -10.22 -5.18 20.28
C LEU A 170 -9.87 -4.56 21.64
N ASN A 171 -9.88 -5.35 22.70
CA ASN A 171 -9.45 -4.91 24.02
C ASN A 171 -7.98 -4.51 24.03
N ALA A 172 -7.11 -5.32 23.41
CA ALA A 172 -5.68 -5.00 23.29
C ALA A 172 -5.43 -3.73 22.47
N VAL A 173 -6.18 -3.51 21.39
CA VAL A 173 -6.11 -2.26 20.60
C VAL A 173 -6.40 -1.04 21.48
N VAL A 174 -7.44 -1.08 22.29
CA VAL A 174 -7.80 0.02 23.20
C VAL A 174 -6.75 0.20 24.30
N ASP A 175 -6.29 -0.89 24.90
CA ASP A 175 -5.42 -0.85 26.10
C ASP A 175 -3.95 -0.55 25.76
N HIS A 176 -3.45 -1.00 24.63
CA HIS A 176 -2.03 -0.97 24.30
C HIS A 176 -1.66 0.04 23.20
N ILE A 177 -2.50 0.23 22.20
CA ILE A 177 -2.20 1.22 21.15
C ILE A 177 -2.43 2.62 21.73
N PRO A 178 -1.42 3.52 21.65
CA PRO A 178 -1.57 4.88 22.16
C PRO A 178 -2.57 5.69 21.32
N ALA A 179 -3.18 6.67 21.96
CA ALA A 179 -3.94 7.68 21.25
C ALA A 179 -3.00 8.51 20.35
N PRO A 180 -3.50 9.04 19.21
CA PRO A 180 -2.69 9.93 18.39
C PRO A 180 -2.27 11.18 19.18
N VAL A 181 -1.07 11.67 18.89
CA VAL A 181 -0.50 12.87 19.49
C VAL A 181 -0.38 13.94 18.41
N GLY A 182 -0.76 15.17 18.74
CA GLY A 182 -0.65 16.32 17.84
C GLY A 182 -1.21 17.58 18.48
N ASP A 183 -1.03 18.71 17.80
CA ASP A 183 -1.48 20.01 18.24
C ASP A 183 -2.65 20.49 17.35
N GLU A 184 -3.85 20.56 17.94
CA GLU A 184 -5.06 21.04 17.26
C GLU A 184 -4.95 22.52 16.85
N SER A 185 -4.14 23.31 17.56
CA SER A 185 -3.97 24.75 17.30
C SER A 185 -2.90 25.04 16.24
N ALA A 186 -2.09 24.06 15.88
CA ALA A 186 -1.06 24.20 14.86
C ALA A 186 -1.66 24.29 13.44
N PRO A 187 -0.88 24.78 12.46
CA PRO A 187 -1.28 24.68 11.06
C PRO A 187 -1.61 23.25 10.66
N LEU A 188 -2.61 23.10 9.79
CA LEU A 188 -3.03 21.77 9.31
C LEU A 188 -1.86 21.03 8.65
N GLN A 189 -1.66 19.80 9.11
CA GLN A 189 -0.81 18.79 8.47
C GLN A 189 -1.58 17.48 8.42
N ALA A 190 -1.98 17.05 7.23
CA ALA A 190 -2.66 15.78 7.03
C ALA A 190 -1.87 14.93 6.01
N LEU A 191 -1.60 13.68 6.36
CA LEU A 191 -0.89 12.72 5.51
C LEU A 191 -1.88 11.99 4.62
N ILE A 192 -1.73 12.09 3.31
CA ILE A 192 -2.45 11.27 2.33
C ILE A 192 -1.80 9.88 2.32
N PHE A 193 -2.56 8.84 2.64
CA PHE A 193 -2.04 7.47 2.60
C PHE A 193 -2.71 6.60 1.52
N ASP A 194 -3.83 7.04 0.94
CA ASP A 194 -4.48 6.35 -0.18
C ASP A 194 -5.39 7.29 -0.97
N SER A 195 -5.78 6.87 -2.17
CA SER A 195 -6.77 7.58 -2.99
C SER A 195 -7.56 6.61 -3.87
N VAL A 196 -8.83 6.96 -4.14
CA VAL A 196 -9.74 6.18 -4.98
C VAL A 196 -10.48 7.12 -5.94
N PHE A 197 -10.62 6.71 -7.19
CA PHE A 197 -11.44 7.43 -8.15
C PHE A 197 -12.92 7.03 -8.03
N ASN A 198 -13.76 8.03 -7.95
CA ASN A 198 -15.21 7.87 -8.02
C ASN A 198 -15.75 8.60 -9.26
N PRO A 199 -16.53 7.94 -10.15
CA PRO A 199 -17.01 8.57 -11.39
C PRO A 199 -17.84 9.84 -11.19
N PHE A 200 -18.49 9.99 -10.04
CA PHE A 200 -19.36 11.12 -9.74
C PHE A 200 -18.66 12.22 -8.92
N ARG A 201 -17.69 11.86 -8.10
CA ARG A 201 -17.03 12.76 -7.13
C ARG A 201 -15.59 13.11 -7.50
N GLY A 202 -15.02 12.45 -8.49
CA GLY A 202 -13.59 12.54 -8.82
C GLY A 202 -12.71 11.74 -7.84
N ILE A 203 -11.50 12.18 -7.61
CA ILE A 203 -10.58 11.52 -6.69
C ILE A 203 -11.00 11.80 -5.25
N ILE A 204 -11.11 10.73 -4.47
CA ILE A 204 -11.30 10.75 -3.01
C ILE A 204 -9.96 10.43 -2.39
N ALA A 205 -9.34 11.37 -1.68
CA ALA A 205 -8.09 11.15 -0.98
C ALA A 205 -8.35 10.81 0.48
N TYR A 206 -7.74 9.74 0.98
CA TYR A 206 -7.80 9.35 2.39
C TYR A 206 -6.58 9.89 3.12
N PHE A 207 -6.80 10.47 4.29
CA PHE A 207 -5.74 11.11 5.05
C PHE A 207 -5.88 10.88 6.55
N LYS A 208 -4.78 11.09 7.26
CA LYS A 208 -4.74 11.23 8.71
C LYS A 208 -4.28 12.63 9.08
N ILE A 209 -5.00 13.29 9.99
CA ILE A 209 -4.61 14.59 10.51
C ILE A 209 -3.57 14.40 11.61
N VAL A 210 -2.37 14.91 11.38
CA VAL A 210 -1.26 14.90 12.34
C VAL A 210 -1.32 16.12 13.24
N ASN A 211 -1.57 17.29 12.66
CA ASN A 211 -1.75 18.56 13.39
C ASN A 211 -2.88 19.38 12.78
N GLY A 212 -3.47 20.23 13.58
CA GLY A 212 -4.53 21.15 13.15
C GLY A 212 -5.88 20.46 12.95
N SER A 213 -6.74 21.10 12.22
CA SER A 213 -8.08 20.63 11.86
C SER A 213 -8.46 21.09 10.46
N ILE A 214 -9.44 20.43 9.85
CA ILE A 214 -9.98 20.80 8.55
C ILE A 214 -11.50 20.90 8.62
N LYS A 215 -12.06 21.92 7.96
CA LYS A 215 -13.50 22.12 7.82
C LYS A 215 -13.92 21.96 6.38
N GLN A 216 -15.15 21.52 6.18
CA GLN A 216 -15.78 21.57 4.87
C GLN A 216 -15.75 23.01 4.32
N GLY A 217 -15.33 23.17 3.07
CA GLY A 217 -15.21 24.45 2.40
C GLY A 217 -13.85 25.14 2.56
N ASP A 218 -12.93 24.59 3.34
CA ASP A 218 -11.58 25.14 3.49
C ASP A 218 -10.80 25.09 2.17
N ASP A 219 -9.99 26.13 1.92
CA ASP A 219 -9.02 26.13 0.84
C ASP A 219 -7.74 25.46 1.30
N VAL A 220 -7.37 24.39 0.60
CA VAL A 220 -6.23 23.55 0.96
C VAL A 220 -5.16 23.54 -0.13
N LEU A 221 -3.93 23.31 0.33
CA LEU A 221 -2.73 23.14 -0.50
C LEU A 221 -2.18 21.73 -0.31
N PHE A 222 -1.92 21.05 -1.41
CA PHE A 222 -1.17 19.79 -1.42
C PHE A 222 0.30 20.16 -1.58
N VAL A 223 1.09 19.98 -0.53
CA VAL A 223 2.41 20.61 -0.37
C VAL A 223 3.41 20.15 -1.43
N ASN A 224 3.50 18.86 -1.70
CA ASN A 224 4.50 18.33 -2.64
C ASN A 224 4.10 18.57 -4.11
N THR A 225 2.83 18.48 -4.45
CA THR A 225 2.34 18.75 -5.81
C THR A 225 2.11 20.24 -6.08
N GLN A 226 2.11 21.09 -5.05
CA GLN A 226 1.82 22.54 -5.12
C GLN A 226 0.45 22.87 -5.73
N LYS A 227 -0.49 21.93 -5.64
CA LYS A 227 -1.86 22.11 -6.12
C LYS A 227 -2.77 22.63 -5.02
N ARG A 228 -3.70 23.50 -5.42
CA ARG A 228 -4.67 24.12 -4.52
C ARG A 228 -6.06 23.64 -4.85
N TYR A 229 -6.84 23.30 -3.84
CA TYR A 229 -8.20 22.80 -3.98
C TYR A 229 -9.09 23.35 -2.88
N ASN A 230 -10.40 23.25 -3.09
CA ASN A 230 -11.40 23.47 -2.03
C ASN A 230 -11.82 22.12 -1.46
N ALA A 231 -11.97 22.04 -0.13
CA ALA A 231 -12.49 20.86 0.55
C ALA A 231 -14.02 20.80 0.42
N ASP A 232 -14.52 20.48 -0.77
CA ASP A 232 -15.96 20.46 -1.07
C ASP A 232 -16.72 19.54 -0.12
N GLU A 233 -16.13 18.37 0.17
CA GLU A 233 -16.64 17.42 1.16
C GLU A 233 -15.48 16.79 1.92
N ILE A 234 -15.65 16.66 3.24
CA ILE A 234 -14.78 15.87 4.12
C ILE A 234 -15.65 14.93 4.95
N GLY A 235 -15.07 13.86 5.45
CA GLY A 235 -15.79 12.91 6.29
C GLY A 235 -14.97 11.69 6.69
N VAL A 236 -15.66 10.69 7.19
CA VAL A 236 -15.08 9.41 7.59
C VAL A 236 -15.71 8.27 6.80
N LEU A 237 -14.97 7.19 6.59
CA LEU A 237 -15.48 5.98 5.96
C LEU A 237 -15.94 5.02 7.04
N LYS A 238 -17.23 4.65 6.99
CA LYS A 238 -17.81 3.51 7.71
C LYS A 238 -18.11 2.41 6.70
N MET A 239 -19.36 1.96 6.60
CA MET A 239 -19.78 1.16 5.42
C MET A 239 -19.74 2.00 4.15
N ASP A 240 -20.21 3.26 4.26
CA ASP A 240 -20.23 4.26 3.22
C ASP A 240 -19.51 5.53 3.67
N LEU A 241 -19.25 6.42 2.72
CA LEU A 241 -18.74 7.76 3.02
C LEU A 241 -19.73 8.51 3.90
N SER A 242 -19.27 8.95 5.07
CA SER A 242 -20.06 9.68 6.05
C SER A 242 -19.54 11.10 6.19
N PRO A 243 -20.18 12.09 5.54
CA PRO A 243 -19.74 13.48 5.58
C PRO A 243 -19.68 14.06 7.01
N ARG A 244 -18.71 14.94 7.22
CA ARG A 244 -18.51 15.69 8.45
C ARG A 244 -18.30 17.17 8.12
N LYS A 245 -18.65 18.04 9.05
CA LYS A 245 -18.38 19.48 8.92
C LYS A 245 -16.95 19.85 9.30
N ILE A 246 -16.38 19.10 10.22
CA ILE A 246 -15.02 19.30 10.73
C ILE A 246 -14.39 17.95 11.08
N LEU A 247 -13.10 17.82 10.82
CA LEU A 247 -12.25 16.74 11.31
C LEU A 247 -11.10 17.36 12.13
N HIS A 248 -10.76 16.68 13.22
CA HIS A 248 -9.82 17.15 14.22
C HIS A 248 -8.49 16.41 14.17
N CYS A 249 -7.49 16.95 14.83
CA CYS A 249 -6.20 16.29 15.01
C CYS A 249 -6.36 14.84 15.48
N GLY A 250 -5.67 13.92 14.83
CA GLY A 250 -5.74 12.49 15.08
C GLY A 250 -6.82 11.73 14.30
N ASP A 251 -7.77 12.44 13.68
CA ASP A 251 -8.80 11.80 12.87
C ASP A 251 -8.22 11.23 11.56
N VAL A 252 -8.79 10.10 11.14
CA VAL A 252 -8.63 9.52 9.80
C VAL A 252 -9.90 9.79 9.01
N GLY A 253 -9.75 10.36 7.83
CA GLY A 253 -10.89 10.75 7.03
C GLY A 253 -10.59 10.80 5.54
N TYR A 254 -11.51 11.39 4.80
CA TYR A 254 -11.39 11.60 3.37
C TYR A 254 -11.70 13.04 2.96
N ILE A 255 -11.20 13.43 1.80
CA ILE A 255 -11.51 14.69 1.13
C ILE A 255 -11.95 14.45 -0.31
N VAL A 256 -12.99 15.16 -0.72
CA VAL A 256 -13.46 15.28 -2.09
C VAL A 256 -13.29 16.73 -2.53
N SER A 257 -12.57 16.94 -3.61
CA SER A 257 -12.24 18.29 -4.12
C SER A 257 -12.48 18.42 -5.65
N GLY A 258 -13.24 17.50 -6.24
CA GLY A 258 -13.53 17.52 -7.68
C GLY A 258 -12.32 17.24 -8.57
N ILE A 259 -11.25 16.67 -8.05
CA ILE A 259 -10.02 16.33 -8.79
C ILE A 259 -10.34 15.19 -9.75
N LYS A 260 -10.06 15.38 -11.03
CA LYS A 260 -10.37 14.40 -12.08
C LYS A 260 -9.17 13.59 -12.55
N THR A 261 -7.97 14.05 -12.24
CA THR A 261 -6.72 13.45 -12.71
C THR A 261 -5.96 12.82 -11.54
N ALA A 262 -5.80 11.51 -11.56
CA ALA A 262 -5.14 10.76 -10.47
C ALA A 262 -3.70 11.23 -10.20
N THR A 263 -2.99 11.70 -11.22
CA THR A 263 -1.61 12.22 -11.09
C THR A 263 -1.50 13.49 -10.25
N GLU A 264 -2.61 14.18 -9.98
CA GLU A 264 -2.64 15.37 -9.13
C GLU A 264 -2.68 15.04 -7.64
N VAL A 265 -3.02 13.80 -7.28
CA VAL A 265 -3.05 13.30 -5.91
C VAL A 265 -1.95 12.27 -5.75
N LYS A 266 -0.97 12.57 -4.93
CA LYS A 266 0.16 11.67 -4.65
C LYS A 266 0.03 11.10 -3.24
N VAL A 267 0.10 9.77 -3.12
CA VAL A 267 0.19 9.10 -1.82
C VAL A 267 1.48 9.54 -1.12
N GLY A 268 1.38 9.88 0.16
CA GLY A 268 2.48 10.44 0.93
C GLY A 268 2.55 11.96 0.94
N ASP A 269 1.76 12.66 0.12
CA ASP A 269 1.68 14.12 0.14
C ASP A 269 1.01 14.64 1.42
N THR A 270 1.26 15.89 1.73
CA THR A 270 0.72 16.58 2.90
C THR A 270 -0.34 17.60 2.47
N ILE A 271 -1.50 17.55 3.12
CA ILE A 271 -2.55 18.58 2.99
C ILE A 271 -2.34 19.63 4.07
N THR A 272 -2.34 20.90 3.69
CA THR A 272 -2.32 22.05 4.59
C THR A 272 -3.33 23.12 4.14
N HIS A 273 -3.56 24.16 4.94
CA HIS A 273 -4.37 25.30 4.50
C HIS A 273 -3.57 26.25 3.61
N THR A 274 -4.21 26.79 2.58
CA THR A 274 -3.59 27.75 1.66
C THR A 274 -3.20 29.06 2.37
N GLU A 275 -4.06 29.55 3.28
CA GLU A 275 -3.85 30.82 3.99
C GLU A 275 -2.89 30.69 5.18
N ARG A 276 -2.85 29.53 5.80
CA ARG A 276 -1.97 29.22 6.94
C ARG A 276 -1.22 27.91 6.71
N PRO A 277 -0.27 27.88 5.76
CA PRO A 277 0.45 26.65 5.43
C PRO A 277 1.34 26.20 6.61
N CYS A 278 1.55 24.89 6.70
CA CYS A 278 2.55 24.32 7.60
C CYS A 278 3.96 24.65 7.12
N ASP A 279 4.89 24.75 8.07
CA ASP A 279 6.29 25.06 7.76
C ASP A 279 7.01 23.92 7.01
N LYS A 280 6.62 22.68 7.29
CA LYS A 280 7.23 21.47 6.74
C LYS A 280 6.16 20.45 6.36
N ALA A 281 6.35 19.81 5.20
CA ALA A 281 5.59 18.62 4.82
C ALA A 281 5.91 17.45 5.78
N ILE A 282 4.98 16.50 5.89
CA ILE A 282 5.21 15.26 6.63
C ILE A 282 6.30 14.46 5.92
N ASP A 283 7.26 13.96 6.69
CA ASP A 283 8.41 13.22 6.15
C ASP A 283 8.00 11.92 5.46
N GLY A 284 8.82 11.48 4.51
CA GLY A 284 8.69 10.19 3.83
C GLY A 284 7.90 10.23 2.53
N PHE A 285 7.64 11.42 1.97
CA PHE A 285 7.13 11.50 0.59
C PHE A 285 8.23 11.05 -0.38
N GLU A 286 7.87 10.09 -1.22
CA GLU A 286 8.71 9.64 -2.33
C GLU A 286 7.86 9.56 -3.60
N GLU A 287 8.43 9.98 -4.71
CA GLU A 287 7.79 9.73 -5.98
C GLU A 287 8.08 8.29 -6.40
N VAL A 288 7.04 7.48 -6.41
CA VAL A 288 7.16 6.05 -6.76
C VAL A 288 7.55 5.94 -8.23
N LYS A 289 8.68 5.27 -8.48
CA LYS A 289 9.18 5.01 -9.82
C LYS A 289 8.87 3.57 -10.22
N PRO A 290 8.44 3.34 -11.45
CA PRO A 290 8.30 1.98 -11.97
C PRO A 290 9.62 1.22 -11.93
N MET A 291 9.55 -0.07 -11.60
CA MET A 291 10.69 -0.98 -11.55
C MET A 291 10.71 -1.95 -12.73
N VAL A 292 9.54 -2.23 -13.31
CA VAL A 292 9.35 -3.16 -14.42
C VAL A 292 8.67 -2.45 -15.56
N PHE A 293 9.21 -2.60 -16.77
CA PHE A 293 8.63 -2.03 -17.98
C PHE A 293 8.31 -3.12 -18.99
N ALA A 294 7.16 -3.02 -19.63
CA ALA A 294 6.77 -3.92 -20.72
C ALA A 294 5.96 -3.16 -21.76
N GLY A 295 6.06 -3.60 -23.00
CA GLY A 295 5.14 -3.16 -24.06
C GLY A 295 3.82 -3.88 -23.90
N VAL A 296 2.72 -3.15 -24.01
CA VAL A 296 1.34 -3.65 -23.98
C VAL A 296 0.67 -3.28 -25.30
N TYR A 297 0.28 -4.29 -26.06
CA TYR A 297 -0.24 -4.15 -27.41
C TYR A 297 -1.62 -4.78 -27.51
N PRO A 298 -2.58 -4.17 -28.20
CA PRO A 298 -3.87 -4.81 -28.47
C PRO A 298 -3.65 -5.99 -29.44
N ILE A 299 -4.49 -7.02 -29.34
CA ILE A 299 -4.47 -8.14 -30.30
C ILE A 299 -4.84 -7.65 -31.67
N GLU A 300 -5.91 -6.86 -31.76
CA GLU A 300 -6.36 -6.23 -33.00
C GLU A 300 -5.84 -4.78 -33.04
N THR A 301 -5.20 -4.41 -34.13
CA THR A 301 -4.58 -3.08 -34.26
C THR A 301 -5.61 -1.94 -34.15
N GLU A 302 -6.87 -2.22 -34.52
CA GLU A 302 -7.99 -1.28 -34.46
C GLU A 302 -8.35 -0.89 -32.99
N ASP A 303 -8.03 -1.72 -32.03
CA ASP A 303 -8.34 -1.51 -30.61
C ASP A 303 -7.36 -0.58 -29.87
N PHE A 304 -6.41 0.03 -30.56
CA PHE A 304 -5.40 0.90 -29.95
C PHE A 304 -6.00 2.05 -29.13
N GLU A 305 -7.01 2.74 -29.65
CA GLU A 305 -7.67 3.84 -28.93
C GLU A 305 -8.51 3.34 -27.75
N GLN A 306 -9.11 2.15 -27.87
CA GLN A 306 -9.81 1.51 -26.75
C GLN A 306 -8.84 1.08 -25.66
N LEU A 307 -7.67 0.57 -26.01
CA LEU A 307 -6.61 0.25 -25.05
C LEU A 307 -6.12 1.51 -24.33
N ARG A 308 -5.92 2.62 -25.05
CA ARG A 308 -5.58 3.92 -24.44
C ARG A 308 -6.60 4.32 -23.39
N ALA A 309 -7.89 4.34 -23.77
CA ALA A 309 -8.96 4.71 -22.86
C ALA A 309 -9.06 3.79 -21.63
N SER A 310 -8.77 2.50 -21.81
CA SER A 310 -8.74 1.52 -20.72
C SER A 310 -7.58 1.76 -19.75
N LEU A 311 -6.39 2.04 -20.26
CA LEU A 311 -5.21 2.38 -19.45
C LEU A 311 -5.42 3.70 -18.69
N GLU A 312 -6.00 4.72 -19.32
CA GLU A 312 -6.36 5.99 -18.66
C GLU A 312 -7.33 5.76 -17.49
N LYS A 313 -8.35 4.93 -17.69
CA LYS A 313 -9.29 4.57 -16.62
C LYS A 313 -8.65 3.77 -15.50
N LEU A 314 -7.76 2.82 -15.81
CA LEU A 314 -7.00 2.09 -14.80
C LEU A 314 -6.11 3.03 -13.99
N GLN A 315 -5.44 3.97 -14.65
CA GLN A 315 -4.56 4.95 -13.98
C GLN A 315 -5.31 5.84 -12.99
N LEU A 316 -6.61 6.09 -13.20
CA LEU A 316 -7.42 6.83 -12.21
C LEU A 316 -7.48 6.15 -10.85
N ASN A 317 -7.43 4.83 -10.82
CA ASN A 317 -7.43 4.02 -9.60
C ASN A 317 -6.07 3.46 -9.22
N ASP A 318 -5.06 3.67 -10.07
CA ASP A 318 -3.71 3.14 -9.88
C ASP A 318 -2.70 4.18 -10.38
N ALA A 319 -2.40 5.12 -9.51
CA ALA A 319 -1.49 6.23 -9.82
C ALA A 319 -0.03 5.78 -10.05
N SER A 320 0.30 4.54 -9.68
CA SER A 320 1.63 3.96 -9.92
C SER A 320 1.82 3.41 -11.33
N LEU A 321 0.72 3.13 -12.05
CA LEU A 321 0.77 2.74 -13.45
C LEU A 321 1.17 3.93 -14.32
N THR A 322 2.25 3.79 -15.06
CA THR A 322 2.66 4.75 -16.08
C THR A 322 2.57 4.13 -17.46
N PHE A 323 2.20 4.92 -18.46
CA PHE A 323 2.19 4.46 -19.84
C PHE A 323 2.44 5.59 -20.83
N GLN A 324 3.04 5.25 -21.93
CA GLN A 324 3.30 6.14 -23.06
C GLN A 324 3.17 5.39 -24.38
N PRO A 325 2.77 6.04 -25.47
CA PRO A 325 2.67 5.39 -26.78
C PRO A 325 4.01 4.80 -27.21
N GLU A 326 3.95 3.61 -27.78
CA GLU A 326 5.10 2.90 -28.34
C GLU A 326 4.68 2.22 -29.65
N SER A 327 5.62 1.97 -30.53
CA SER A 327 5.38 1.19 -31.74
C SER A 327 6.40 0.06 -31.88
N SER A 328 5.95 -1.08 -32.35
CA SER A 328 6.77 -2.24 -32.67
C SER A 328 6.59 -2.63 -34.12
N VAL A 329 7.68 -2.97 -34.80
CA VAL A 329 7.60 -3.45 -36.19
C VAL A 329 6.76 -4.73 -36.30
N ALA A 330 6.80 -5.59 -35.26
CA ALA A 330 6.07 -6.85 -35.25
C ALA A 330 4.64 -6.76 -34.75
N LEU A 331 4.37 -5.86 -33.78
CA LEU A 331 3.10 -5.80 -33.05
C LEU A 331 2.27 -4.54 -33.35
N GLY A 332 2.81 -3.61 -34.13
CA GLY A 332 2.15 -2.35 -34.44
C GLY A 332 2.20 -1.33 -33.32
N PHE A 333 1.12 -0.58 -33.14
CA PHE A 333 0.99 0.45 -32.11
C PHE A 333 0.52 -0.13 -30.78
N GLY A 334 1.12 0.32 -29.71
CA GLY A 334 0.78 -0.05 -28.34
C GLY A 334 1.31 0.96 -27.34
N PHE A 335 1.52 0.52 -26.11
CA PHE A 335 1.99 1.38 -25.02
C PHE A 335 3.16 0.71 -24.30
N ARG A 336 4.18 1.48 -23.99
CA ARG A 336 5.18 1.12 -23.00
C ARG A 336 4.60 1.46 -21.63
N CYS A 337 4.39 0.44 -20.82
CA CYS A 337 3.86 0.56 -19.46
C CYS A 337 4.96 0.33 -18.43
N GLY A 338 4.90 1.10 -17.33
CA GLY A 338 5.73 0.93 -16.17
C GLY A 338 4.92 0.44 -14.97
N PHE A 339 5.47 -0.54 -14.26
CA PHE A 339 4.83 -1.24 -13.16
C PHE A 339 5.75 -1.27 -11.93
N LEU A 340 5.16 -1.41 -10.75
CA LEU A 340 5.91 -1.54 -9.48
C LEU A 340 6.69 -2.86 -9.41
N GLY A 341 6.14 -3.93 -9.98
CA GLY A 341 6.73 -5.25 -10.01
C GLY A 341 5.97 -6.17 -10.95
N LEU A 342 6.34 -7.45 -10.98
CA LEU A 342 5.72 -8.44 -11.87
C LEU A 342 4.26 -8.74 -11.49
N LEU A 343 3.94 -8.81 -10.19
CA LEU A 343 2.56 -9.01 -9.76
C LEU A 343 1.67 -7.83 -10.15
N HIS A 344 2.17 -6.60 -10.00
CA HIS A 344 1.44 -5.41 -10.45
C HIS A 344 1.16 -5.47 -11.95
N MET A 345 2.12 -5.88 -12.76
CA MET A 345 1.94 -6.08 -14.20
C MET A 345 0.84 -7.10 -14.51
N GLU A 346 0.84 -8.24 -13.83
CA GLU A 346 -0.18 -9.29 -13.99
C GLU A 346 -1.56 -8.78 -13.58
N ILE A 347 -1.67 -8.04 -12.48
CA ILE A 347 -2.92 -7.45 -12.01
C ILE A 347 -3.49 -6.46 -13.05
N VAL A 348 -2.66 -5.59 -13.61
CA VAL A 348 -3.07 -4.65 -14.65
C VAL A 348 -3.55 -5.39 -15.90
N GLN A 349 -2.84 -6.44 -16.32
CA GLN A 349 -3.22 -7.25 -17.47
C GLN A 349 -4.58 -7.95 -17.26
N GLU A 350 -4.79 -8.56 -16.09
CA GLU A 350 -6.08 -9.19 -15.77
C GLU A 350 -7.22 -8.17 -15.64
N ARG A 351 -6.96 -6.99 -15.13
CA ARG A 351 -7.96 -5.92 -15.07
C ARG A 351 -8.35 -5.41 -16.45
N LEU A 352 -7.37 -5.29 -17.37
CA LEU A 352 -7.68 -4.95 -18.78
C LEU A 352 -8.61 -5.97 -19.41
N ASP A 353 -8.38 -7.25 -19.19
CA ASP A 353 -9.24 -8.33 -19.68
C ASP A 353 -10.64 -8.29 -19.03
N ARG A 354 -10.71 -8.31 -17.70
CA ARG A 354 -11.97 -8.48 -16.95
C ARG A 354 -12.86 -7.24 -16.91
N GLU A 355 -12.26 -6.06 -16.69
CA GLU A 355 -13.02 -4.82 -16.52
C GLU A 355 -13.33 -4.13 -17.85
N PHE A 356 -12.46 -4.28 -18.85
CA PHE A 356 -12.56 -3.57 -20.14
C PHE A 356 -12.70 -4.49 -21.34
N ASN A 357 -12.74 -5.81 -21.12
CA ASN A 357 -12.76 -6.82 -22.20
C ASN A 357 -11.65 -6.57 -23.24
N MET A 358 -10.47 -6.18 -22.75
CA MET A 358 -9.32 -5.82 -23.56
C MET A 358 -8.21 -6.88 -23.40
N ASN A 359 -8.16 -7.81 -24.36
CA ASN A 359 -7.07 -8.78 -24.43
C ASN A 359 -5.83 -8.14 -25.06
N VAL A 360 -4.69 -8.29 -24.39
CA VAL A 360 -3.44 -7.65 -24.79
C VAL A 360 -2.31 -8.66 -24.92
N ILE A 361 -1.33 -8.29 -25.74
CA ILE A 361 -0.03 -8.95 -25.82
C ILE A 361 0.94 -8.13 -25.00
N THR A 362 1.57 -8.74 -24.00
CA THR A 362 2.64 -8.12 -23.22
C THR A 362 4.00 -8.63 -23.68
N THR A 363 4.95 -7.73 -23.84
CA THR A 363 6.33 -8.11 -24.14
C THR A 363 7.05 -8.59 -22.87
N VAL A 364 8.20 -9.24 -23.04
CA VAL A 364 9.06 -9.58 -21.90
C VAL A 364 9.47 -8.31 -21.19
N PRO A 365 9.38 -8.28 -19.84
CA PRO A 365 9.79 -7.13 -19.05
C PRO A 365 11.24 -6.74 -19.30
N ASN A 366 11.49 -5.45 -19.44
CA ASN A 366 12.83 -4.90 -19.67
C ASN A 366 13.05 -3.61 -18.87
N VAL A 367 14.23 -3.03 -19.01
CA VAL A 367 14.63 -1.76 -18.39
C VAL A 367 14.99 -0.74 -19.46
N SER A 368 15.08 0.52 -19.05
CA SER A 368 15.59 1.61 -19.90
C SER A 368 17.08 1.77 -19.71
N TYR A 369 17.80 2.08 -20.80
CA TYR A 369 19.22 2.38 -20.78
C TYR A 369 19.45 3.87 -21.05
N HIS A 370 20.40 4.45 -20.38
CA HIS A 370 20.91 5.80 -20.70
C HIS A 370 22.15 5.67 -21.59
N ILE A 371 22.06 6.17 -22.80
CA ILE A 371 23.15 6.14 -23.76
C ILE A 371 23.73 7.54 -23.89
N PHE A 372 25.01 7.67 -23.61
CA PHE A 372 25.73 8.91 -23.74
C PHE A 372 26.55 8.92 -25.04
N ASP A 373 26.39 9.96 -25.82
CA ASP A 373 27.17 10.15 -27.01
C ASP A 373 28.53 10.78 -26.69
N LYS A 374 29.39 10.91 -27.69
CA LYS A 374 30.72 11.52 -27.57
C LYS A 374 30.71 13.02 -27.25
N HIS A 375 29.56 13.67 -27.36
CA HIS A 375 29.36 15.09 -27.01
C HIS A 375 28.78 15.24 -25.57
N GLY A 376 28.50 14.13 -24.88
CA GLY A 376 27.95 14.13 -23.53
C GLY A 376 26.41 14.25 -23.48
N GLU A 377 25.75 14.18 -24.63
CA GLU A 377 24.27 14.16 -24.67
C GLU A 377 23.72 12.76 -24.27
N MET A 378 22.70 12.74 -23.43
CA MET A 378 22.07 11.52 -22.97
C MET A 378 20.78 11.26 -23.74
N LYS A 379 20.64 10.03 -24.24
CA LYS A 379 19.44 9.50 -24.85
C LYS A 379 18.95 8.29 -24.06
N GLU A 380 17.69 8.31 -23.65
CA GLU A 380 17.04 7.15 -23.04
C GLU A 380 16.56 6.18 -24.13
N VAL A 381 16.96 4.91 -24.03
CA VAL A 381 16.62 3.87 -25.00
C VAL A 381 15.90 2.73 -24.31
N HIS A 382 14.71 2.41 -24.80
CA HIS A 382 13.81 1.36 -24.27
C HIS A 382 13.78 0.11 -25.16
N ASN A 383 14.17 0.26 -26.43
CA ASN A 383 14.04 -0.78 -27.44
C ASN A 383 15.38 -0.89 -28.20
N PRO A 384 15.89 -2.09 -28.50
CA PRO A 384 17.09 -2.26 -29.30
C PRO A 384 17.08 -1.49 -30.63
N ALA A 385 15.90 -1.34 -31.27
CA ALA A 385 15.74 -0.54 -32.49
C ALA A 385 16.08 0.96 -32.33
N GLY A 386 16.06 1.48 -31.11
CA GLY A 386 16.43 2.85 -30.79
C GLY A 386 17.91 3.07 -30.47
N MET A 387 18.75 2.00 -30.51
CA MET A 387 20.19 2.10 -30.27
C MET A 387 20.88 2.93 -31.34
N PRO A 388 21.69 3.93 -30.95
CA PRO A 388 22.58 4.63 -31.88
C PRO A 388 23.64 3.69 -32.47
N GLU A 389 24.30 4.14 -33.54
CA GLU A 389 25.46 3.45 -34.08
C GLU A 389 26.57 3.34 -33.02
N ALA A 390 27.23 2.19 -32.94
CA ALA A 390 28.27 1.94 -31.94
C ALA A 390 29.39 2.96 -31.93
N THR A 391 29.67 3.61 -33.09
CA THR A 391 30.65 4.64 -33.23
C THR A 391 30.29 6.00 -32.61
N GLU A 392 28.99 6.20 -32.36
CA GLU A 392 28.46 7.43 -31.74
C GLU A 392 28.38 7.31 -30.20
N ILE A 393 28.45 6.09 -29.67
CA ILE A 393 28.30 5.82 -28.24
C ILE A 393 29.62 6.04 -27.52
N ASP A 394 29.61 6.85 -26.46
CA ASP A 394 30.72 7.00 -25.51
C ASP A 394 30.61 5.90 -24.44
N HIS A 395 29.48 5.87 -23.72
CA HIS A 395 29.19 4.83 -22.72
C HIS A 395 27.67 4.61 -22.57
N ILE A 396 27.33 3.50 -21.94
CA ILE A 396 25.95 3.09 -21.66
C ILE A 396 25.81 2.91 -20.16
N GLU A 397 24.77 3.49 -19.58
CA GLU A 397 24.39 3.26 -18.19
C GLU A 397 23.14 2.40 -18.14
N GLU A 398 23.14 1.43 -17.22
CA GLU A 398 21.99 0.61 -16.90
C GLU A 398 21.48 0.93 -15.49
N PRO A 399 20.16 0.80 -15.23
CA PRO A 399 19.63 1.04 -13.90
C PRO A 399 20.03 -0.06 -12.93
N TYR A 400 20.43 0.34 -11.72
CA TYR A 400 20.65 -0.55 -10.59
C TYR A 400 19.60 -0.31 -9.52
N ILE A 401 19.23 -1.37 -8.82
CA ILE A 401 18.35 -1.32 -7.66
C ILE A 401 19.14 -1.64 -6.39
N ARG A 402 18.66 -1.14 -5.26
CA ARG A 402 19.04 -1.65 -3.95
C ARG A 402 17.98 -2.64 -3.51
N ALA A 403 18.35 -3.90 -3.36
CA ALA A 403 17.46 -4.95 -2.93
C ALA A 403 17.74 -5.35 -1.48
N SER A 404 16.70 -5.42 -0.67
CA SER A 404 16.74 -6.01 0.67
C SER A 404 16.07 -7.37 0.61
N ILE A 405 16.80 -8.42 0.97
CA ILE A 405 16.33 -9.80 0.89
C ILE A 405 16.36 -10.41 2.28
N ILE A 406 15.20 -10.84 2.76
CA ILE A 406 15.07 -11.56 4.03
C ILE A 406 14.82 -13.04 3.70
N THR A 407 15.68 -13.91 4.22
CA THR A 407 15.64 -15.33 3.90
C THR A 407 16.20 -16.19 5.04
N ARG A 408 15.91 -17.47 5.01
CA ARG A 408 16.55 -18.46 5.89
C ARG A 408 18.01 -18.68 5.49
N THR A 409 18.83 -19.07 6.47
CA THR A 409 20.27 -19.32 6.29
C THR A 409 20.55 -20.34 5.18
N ASP A 410 19.69 -21.34 5.01
CA ASP A 410 19.83 -22.41 4.01
C ASP A 410 19.86 -21.89 2.55
N TYR A 411 19.25 -20.73 2.30
CA TYR A 411 19.13 -20.15 0.95
C TYR A 411 20.17 -19.07 0.64
N ILE A 412 20.98 -18.66 1.63
CA ILE A 412 21.95 -17.56 1.45
C ILE A 412 22.90 -17.84 0.29
N GLY A 413 23.45 -19.06 0.21
CA GLY A 413 24.37 -19.43 -0.86
C GLY A 413 23.76 -19.32 -2.26
N ASN A 414 22.53 -19.77 -2.42
CA ASN A 414 21.83 -19.73 -3.70
C ASN A 414 21.48 -18.29 -4.10
N ILE A 415 21.05 -17.48 -3.15
CA ILE A 415 20.75 -16.06 -3.36
C ILE A 415 22.01 -15.29 -3.73
N MET A 416 23.12 -15.52 -3.02
CA MET A 416 24.41 -14.91 -3.35
C MET A 416 24.86 -15.27 -4.75
N THR A 417 24.75 -16.54 -5.14
CA THR A 417 25.09 -17.00 -6.49
C THR A 417 24.23 -16.29 -7.55
N LEU A 418 22.92 -16.18 -7.30
CA LEU A 418 21.99 -15.49 -8.19
C LEU A 418 22.36 -14.01 -8.34
N CYS A 419 22.55 -13.31 -7.22
CA CYS A 419 22.84 -11.88 -7.23
C CYS A 419 24.18 -11.56 -7.91
N LEU A 420 25.22 -12.33 -7.60
CA LEU A 420 26.54 -12.18 -8.23
C LEU A 420 26.47 -12.48 -9.74
N GLY A 421 25.72 -13.51 -10.13
CA GLY A 421 25.47 -13.85 -11.54
C GLY A 421 24.74 -12.75 -12.32
N LYS A 422 24.00 -11.89 -11.62
CA LYS A 422 23.33 -10.69 -12.17
C LYS A 422 24.13 -9.40 -11.96
N ARG A 423 25.44 -9.51 -11.70
CA ARG A 423 26.35 -8.39 -11.43
C ARG A 423 25.98 -7.57 -10.19
N GLY A 424 25.30 -8.19 -9.22
CA GLY A 424 25.00 -7.57 -7.94
C GLY A 424 26.22 -7.48 -7.03
N GLU A 425 26.23 -6.50 -6.15
CA GLU A 425 27.23 -6.29 -5.13
C GLU A 425 26.59 -6.44 -3.74
N LEU A 426 27.21 -7.27 -2.87
CA LEU A 426 26.75 -7.39 -1.49
C LEU A 426 27.17 -6.14 -0.70
N ILE A 427 26.19 -5.36 -0.25
CA ILE A 427 26.43 -4.16 0.56
C ILE A 427 26.51 -4.52 2.05
N LYS A 428 25.58 -5.35 2.54
CA LYS A 428 25.43 -5.70 3.94
C LYS A 428 24.78 -7.05 4.10
N GLN A 429 25.17 -7.78 5.14
CA GLN A 429 24.51 -9.01 5.58
C GLN A 429 24.36 -8.95 7.09
N GLU A 430 23.20 -9.24 7.61
CA GLU A 430 22.89 -9.28 9.04
C GLU A 430 22.05 -10.52 9.36
N TYR A 431 22.20 -11.03 10.56
CA TYR A 431 21.35 -12.08 11.10
C TYR A 431 20.32 -11.45 12.05
N VAL A 432 19.03 -11.74 11.81
CA VAL A 432 17.92 -11.13 12.55
C VAL A 432 17.57 -11.93 13.80
N SER A 433 17.65 -13.25 13.73
CA SER A 433 17.61 -14.18 14.88
C SER A 433 18.37 -15.43 14.50
N GLY A 434 18.90 -16.13 15.48
CA GLY A 434 19.72 -17.32 15.28
C GLY A 434 18.99 -18.52 14.74
#